data_a70c7efd5d3570794be9271584aaff05
#
_entry.id   a70c7efd5d3570794be9271584aaff05
#
_cell.length_a   1.000
_cell.length_b   1.000
_cell.length_c   1.000
_cell.angle_alpha   90.00
_cell.angle_beta   90.00
_cell.angle_gamma   90.00
#
_symmetry.space_group_name_H-M   'P 1'
#
loop_
_entity.id
_entity.type
_entity.pdbx_description
1 polymer ?
#
loop_
_entity_poly.entity_id
_entity_poly.type
_entity_poly.pdbx_seq_one_letter_code
_entity_poly.pdbx_strand_id
1 'polypeptide(L)'
;MGVCSKIIAIAALLHHSTAQFVPAPTDLITKKGHAGVNVRYKEVPLEFANRIPMSRVIRDMPMLARMNISSGGSLRLEMVIRKRRAPLTVWINGGPGSSSMIGLFQELGPCGVDKDGNAYNNPYAWNNVSNMLFVDQPATVGISYTIPIPGYQDNDGNIIQLPSEECPDYAQQYGTCGTYSKPDIGLVPNTTQGAAPNMWKTLQGFMGAFPQYSRNGFSFTTESYGGHYGPIFNDYFIKQNAKKIPGAIHIDLENVLIGNGWFDPLIQYQAYYNFSVYPGNTYDFDPYNASVKEEWYNNLYGVGNCVDQTRQCYTTGRNDICSTADKFCASKVENMFDIYSGRDEYDMRELTPDPFPYSFYVNYLNSPKVQAAIGAYQNFSESSQTVSNSFSSTGDDDRESGTIEAVRRLLKAGVQVVTYFGDADFNCNWLGGQVIAEEINAPGYDKAGFVNISTSDGVVHGQVRQSGLFSFARIYESGHEVPFYQPLASLELFERAILRKDLATGEKHITHSYKTKGTPTSDYREGNSTVVFKVLPSDATYNTTLNGPNPSSSKSSGVQTQGKRAQFKRASGKFNKPRRSVLGMY
;
A
#
# COMPACT_ATOMS: atom_id res chain seq x y z
N MET A 1 0.94 -38.07 -54.76
CA MET A 1 0.13 -38.41 -53.58
C MET A 1 0.31 -37.25 -52.60
N GLY A 2 -0.73 -36.45 -52.54
CA GLY A 2 -0.69 -35.18 -51.78
C GLY A 2 -0.94 -35.38 -50.29
N VAL A 3 -0.19 -34.68 -49.47
CA VAL A 3 -0.45 -34.51 -48.05
C VAL A 3 -1.01 -33.11 -47.87
N CYS A 4 -2.28 -33.07 -47.48
CA CYS A 4 -3.02 -31.83 -47.21
C CYS A 4 -2.66 -31.35 -45.79
N SER A 5 -1.84 -30.31 -45.67
CA SER A 5 -1.60 -29.60 -44.39
C SER A 5 -2.82 -28.74 -44.08
N LYS A 6 -3.57 -29.10 -43.06
CA LYS A 6 -4.59 -28.23 -42.44
C LYS A 6 -3.89 -27.20 -41.58
N ILE A 7 -3.84 -25.96 -42.05
CA ILE A 7 -3.50 -24.79 -41.23
C ILE A 7 -4.73 -24.52 -40.38
N ILE A 8 -4.62 -24.78 -39.07
CA ILE A 8 -5.59 -24.33 -38.08
C ILE A 8 -5.20 -22.87 -37.77
N ALA A 9 -5.95 -21.93 -38.33
CA ALA A 9 -5.89 -20.55 -37.94
C ALA A 9 -6.52 -20.44 -36.55
N ILE A 10 -5.70 -20.31 -35.52
CA ILE A 10 -6.14 -19.86 -34.20
C ILE A 10 -6.43 -18.36 -34.36
N ALA A 11 -7.72 -18.02 -34.49
CA ALA A 11 -8.18 -16.66 -34.36
C ALA A 11 -8.02 -16.28 -32.88
N ALA A 12 -6.92 -15.64 -32.53
CA ALA A 12 -6.80 -14.88 -31.29
C ALA A 12 -7.86 -13.78 -31.38
N LEU A 13 -8.91 -13.91 -30.61
CA LEU A 13 -9.85 -12.82 -30.32
C LEU A 13 -9.07 -11.76 -29.50
N LEU A 14 -8.34 -10.92 -30.20
CA LEU A 14 -7.87 -9.65 -29.66
C LEU A 14 -9.15 -8.85 -29.30
N HIS A 15 -9.47 -8.80 -28.04
CA HIS A 15 -10.39 -7.80 -27.54
C HIS A 15 -9.70 -6.44 -27.76
N HIS A 16 -10.00 -5.82 -28.89
CA HIS A 16 -9.65 -4.43 -29.11
C HIS A 16 -10.48 -3.64 -28.10
N SER A 17 -9.85 -3.17 -27.01
CA SER A 17 -10.47 -2.13 -26.19
C SER A 17 -10.65 -0.93 -27.11
N THR A 18 -11.90 -0.59 -27.43
CA THR A 18 -12.20 0.60 -28.20
C THR A 18 -11.65 1.80 -27.43
N ALA A 19 -10.83 2.62 -28.09
CA ALA A 19 -10.32 3.86 -27.54
C ALA A 19 -11.46 4.65 -26.86
N GLN A 20 -11.29 5.00 -25.60
CA GLN A 20 -12.34 5.68 -24.85
C GLN A 20 -11.83 6.99 -24.27
N PHE A 21 -12.20 8.09 -24.93
CA PHE A 21 -11.96 9.42 -24.40
C PHE A 21 -13.07 9.81 -23.42
N VAL A 22 -12.69 10.13 -22.17
CA VAL A 22 -13.64 10.41 -21.07
C VAL A 22 -14.06 11.87 -21.14
N PRO A 23 -15.36 12.16 -21.35
CA PRO A 23 -15.83 13.54 -21.41
C PRO A 23 -15.81 14.23 -20.04
N ALA A 24 -15.72 15.56 -20.04
CA ALA A 24 -15.81 16.34 -18.81
C ALA A 24 -17.17 16.09 -18.12
N PRO A 25 -17.20 15.75 -16.81
CA PRO A 25 -18.45 15.58 -16.10
C PRO A 25 -19.18 16.92 -15.92
N THR A 26 -20.47 16.94 -16.25
CA THR A 26 -21.32 18.14 -16.25
C THR A 26 -22.27 18.23 -15.04
N ASP A 27 -22.45 17.15 -14.30
CA ASP A 27 -23.47 16.96 -13.26
C ASP A 27 -22.88 16.93 -11.82
N LEU A 28 -21.75 17.60 -11.61
CA LEU A 28 -21.12 17.67 -10.30
C LEU A 28 -21.79 18.74 -9.40
N ILE A 29 -22.06 18.36 -8.17
CA ILE A 29 -22.57 19.26 -7.11
C ILE A 29 -21.38 19.93 -6.42
N THR A 30 -21.51 21.25 -6.13
CA THR A 30 -20.46 22.00 -5.43
C THR A 30 -20.87 22.30 -4.00
N LYS A 31 -19.98 22.04 -3.04
CA LYS A 31 -20.10 22.45 -1.63
C LYS A 31 -18.86 23.22 -1.19
N LYS A 32 -19.04 24.16 -0.26
CA LYS A 32 -17.94 24.84 0.41
C LYS A 32 -17.31 23.92 1.45
N GLY A 33 -16.00 23.81 1.42
CA GLY A 33 -15.19 23.22 2.48
C GLY A 33 -14.59 24.30 3.40
N HIS A 34 -13.67 23.88 4.27
CA HIS A 34 -12.88 24.78 5.10
C HIS A 34 -11.68 25.36 4.34
N ALA A 35 -10.97 26.32 4.94
CA ALA A 35 -9.77 26.95 4.40
C ALA A 35 -9.90 27.47 2.95
N GLY A 36 -11.10 27.91 2.54
CA GLY A 36 -11.37 28.41 1.20
C GLY A 36 -11.46 27.34 0.10
N VAL A 37 -11.43 26.06 0.45
CA VAL A 37 -11.51 24.95 -0.51
C VAL A 37 -12.96 24.67 -0.89
N ASN A 38 -13.24 24.53 -2.19
CA ASN A 38 -14.53 24.05 -2.68
C ASN A 38 -14.42 22.57 -3.06
N VAL A 39 -15.47 21.81 -2.73
CA VAL A 39 -15.60 20.39 -3.07
C VAL A 39 -16.64 20.23 -4.15
N ARG A 40 -16.28 19.59 -5.25
CA ARG A 40 -17.23 19.16 -6.28
C ARG A 40 -17.38 17.65 -6.15
N TYR A 41 -18.61 17.15 -6.09
CA TYR A 41 -18.89 15.74 -5.89
C TYR A 41 -20.06 15.27 -6.73
N LYS A 42 -20.16 13.96 -6.91
CA LYS A 42 -21.28 13.27 -7.51
C LYS A 42 -21.74 12.16 -6.59
N GLU A 43 -23.04 12.01 -6.43
CA GLU A 43 -23.63 10.86 -5.75
C GLU A 43 -23.73 9.70 -6.73
N VAL A 44 -23.21 8.54 -6.37
CA VAL A 44 -23.28 7.35 -7.22
C VAL A 44 -24.73 6.84 -7.20
N PRO A 45 -25.36 6.59 -8.37
CA PRO A 45 -26.71 6.08 -8.43
C PRO A 45 -26.90 4.76 -7.68
N LEU A 46 -28.03 4.61 -6.98
CA LEU A 46 -28.38 3.42 -6.17
C LEU A 46 -28.32 2.10 -6.96
N GLU A 47 -28.55 2.13 -8.26
CA GLU A 47 -28.43 0.94 -9.12
C GLU A 47 -27.00 0.39 -9.20
N PHE A 48 -25.98 1.22 -9.04
CA PHE A 48 -24.59 0.81 -8.91
C PHE A 48 -24.30 0.35 -7.48
N ALA A 49 -24.81 1.06 -6.49
CA ALA A 49 -24.69 0.69 -5.08
C ALA A 49 -25.43 -0.64 -4.77
N ASN A 50 -26.53 -0.95 -5.45
CA ASN A 50 -27.32 -2.18 -5.26
C ASN A 50 -26.74 -3.40 -5.99
N ARG A 51 -25.82 -3.23 -6.94
CA ARG A 51 -25.11 -4.35 -7.58
C ARG A 51 -23.95 -4.88 -6.75
N ILE A 52 -23.50 -4.09 -5.80
CA ILE A 52 -22.62 -4.55 -4.73
C ILE A 52 -23.54 -5.27 -3.74
N PRO A 53 -23.40 -6.59 -3.51
CA PRO A 53 -24.30 -7.34 -2.62
C PRO A 53 -24.05 -6.96 -1.15
N MET A 54 -24.46 -5.76 -0.78
CA MET A 54 -24.30 -5.25 0.57
C MET A 54 -25.59 -5.44 1.35
N SER A 55 -25.59 -6.46 2.19
CA SER A 55 -26.65 -6.68 3.17
C SER A 55 -26.82 -5.47 4.09
N ARG A 56 -27.99 -4.84 4.06
CA ARG A 56 -28.57 -3.87 5.03
C ARG A 56 -27.77 -2.65 5.51
N VAL A 57 -26.47 -2.50 5.22
CA VAL A 57 -25.63 -1.43 5.80
C VAL A 57 -25.50 -0.20 4.89
N ILE A 58 -25.73 -0.33 3.59
CA ILE A 58 -25.61 0.77 2.63
C ILE A 58 -27.00 1.24 2.16
N ARG A 59 -27.79 1.79 3.06
CA ARG A 59 -28.86 2.72 2.70
C ARG A 59 -28.42 4.19 2.70
N ASP A 60 -27.21 4.45 3.16
CA ASP A 60 -26.62 5.80 3.18
C ASP A 60 -25.41 5.80 2.23
N MET A 61 -25.67 5.98 0.97
CA MET A 61 -24.88 6.27 -0.23
C MET A 61 -23.33 6.24 -0.15
N PRO A 62 -22.65 5.53 -1.08
CA PRO A 62 -21.25 5.83 -1.40
C PRO A 62 -21.19 7.22 -2.04
N MET A 63 -20.45 8.15 -1.44
CA MET A 63 -20.20 9.47 -2.02
C MET A 63 -18.84 9.51 -2.67
N LEU A 64 -18.82 9.88 -3.94
CA LEU A 64 -17.62 10.23 -4.68
C LEU A 64 -17.47 11.75 -4.63
N ALA A 65 -16.42 12.23 -3.96
CA ALA A 65 -16.13 13.64 -3.88
C ALA A 65 -14.88 13.99 -4.70
N ARG A 66 -15.01 15.01 -5.53
CA ARG A 66 -13.91 15.60 -6.28
C ARG A 66 -13.54 16.92 -5.64
N MET A 67 -12.24 17.14 -5.42
CA MET A 67 -11.76 18.42 -4.90
C MET A 67 -10.89 19.13 -5.92
N ASN A 68 -11.25 20.37 -6.24
CA ASN A 68 -10.36 21.27 -6.96
C ASN A 68 -9.50 22.02 -5.94
N ILE A 69 -8.18 21.86 -6.05
CA ILE A 69 -7.22 22.64 -5.29
C ILE A 69 -6.77 23.81 -6.15
N SER A 70 -6.59 24.98 -5.57
CA SER A 70 -6.23 26.25 -6.25
C SER A 70 -4.91 26.23 -7.02
N SER A 71 -4.20 25.11 -7.07
CA SER A 71 -2.95 24.90 -7.82
C SER A 71 -3.12 24.18 -9.16
N GLY A 72 -4.34 24.06 -9.68
CA GLY A 72 -4.60 23.48 -11.01
C GLY A 72 -4.81 21.96 -11.04
N GLY A 73 -4.62 21.25 -9.91
CA GLY A 73 -4.88 19.82 -9.80
C GLY A 73 -6.24 19.50 -9.17
N SER A 74 -6.77 18.33 -9.47
CA SER A 74 -8.01 17.80 -8.89
C SER A 74 -7.75 16.45 -8.26
N LEU A 75 -7.98 16.32 -6.94
CA LEU A 75 -7.94 15.05 -6.23
C LEU A 75 -9.33 14.43 -6.15
N ARG A 76 -9.39 13.12 -6.24
CA ARG A 76 -10.63 12.37 -6.10
C ARG A 76 -10.64 11.59 -4.79
N LEU A 77 -11.82 11.53 -4.18
CA LEU A 77 -12.09 10.87 -2.93
C LEU A 77 -13.22 9.86 -3.13
N GLU A 78 -13.03 8.64 -2.67
CA GLU A 78 -14.09 7.67 -2.51
C GLU A 78 -14.34 7.41 -1.03
N MET A 79 -15.62 7.49 -0.63
CA MET A 79 -15.99 7.30 0.76
C MET A 79 -17.02 6.19 0.89
N VAL A 80 -16.75 5.26 1.80
CA VAL A 80 -17.68 4.22 2.22
C VAL A 80 -18.14 4.51 3.63
N ILE A 81 -19.46 4.73 3.79
CA ILE A 81 -20.05 5.20 5.03
C ILE A 81 -20.60 4.02 5.84
N ARG A 82 -20.26 3.94 7.12
CA ARG A 82 -20.85 2.98 8.05
C ARG A 82 -21.98 3.58 8.89
N LYS A 83 -21.74 4.67 9.59
CA LYS A 83 -22.70 5.34 10.50
C LYS A 83 -22.25 6.77 10.80
N ARG A 84 -23.22 7.66 11.09
CA ARG A 84 -22.95 9.06 11.50
C ARG A 84 -22.10 9.20 12.77
N ARG A 85 -21.88 8.12 13.54
CA ARG A 85 -21.10 8.10 14.79
C ARG A 85 -19.77 7.35 14.66
N ALA A 86 -19.45 6.76 13.52
CA ALA A 86 -18.15 6.14 13.32
C ALA A 86 -17.06 7.22 13.08
N PRO A 87 -15.81 6.99 13.46
CA PRO A 87 -14.70 7.88 13.12
C PRO A 87 -14.49 7.95 11.61
N LEU A 88 -13.72 8.91 11.17
CA LEU A 88 -13.25 9.01 9.78
C LEU A 88 -11.84 8.44 9.68
N THR A 89 -11.62 7.55 8.73
CA THR A 89 -10.29 7.03 8.40
C THR A 89 -9.97 7.29 6.93
N VAL A 90 -8.82 7.89 6.68
CA VAL A 90 -8.25 8.00 5.34
C VAL A 90 -7.38 6.80 5.05
N TRP A 91 -7.47 6.27 3.83
CA TRP A 91 -6.51 5.34 3.26
C TRP A 91 -5.82 5.94 2.03
N ILE A 92 -4.51 5.79 1.96
CA ILE A 92 -3.71 6.05 0.76
C ILE A 92 -2.70 4.93 0.56
N ASN A 93 -2.58 4.45 -0.67
CA ASN A 93 -1.48 3.58 -1.07
C ASN A 93 -0.19 4.39 -1.29
N GLY A 94 0.92 3.70 -1.37
CA GLY A 94 2.26 4.27 -1.51
C GLY A 94 2.68 4.58 -2.94
N GLY A 95 3.62 3.86 -3.45
CA GLY A 95 4.31 4.04 -4.73
C GLY A 95 5.72 4.63 -4.57
N PRO A 96 5.95 5.96 -4.69
CA PRO A 96 4.98 7.05 -4.82
C PRO A 96 4.23 7.06 -6.15
N GLY A 97 2.94 7.31 -6.07
CA GLY A 97 2.11 7.40 -7.28
C GLY A 97 1.16 6.22 -7.50
N SER A 98 1.03 5.29 -6.56
CA SER A 98 0.04 4.21 -6.62
C SER A 98 -1.35 4.69 -6.22
N SER A 99 -2.37 4.19 -6.93
CA SER A 99 -3.76 4.53 -6.67
C SER A 99 -4.27 3.87 -5.40
N SER A 100 -5.03 4.62 -4.60
CA SER A 100 -5.70 4.09 -3.41
C SER A 100 -6.92 3.22 -3.74
N MET A 101 -7.22 3.04 -5.03
CA MET A 101 -8.17 2.04 -5.48
C MET A 101 -7.62 0.60 -5.31
N ILE A 102 -6.31 0.41 -5.19
CA ILE A 102 -5.68 -0.83 -4.73
C ILE A 102 -6.28 -1.19 -3.37
N GLY A 103 -6.10 -0.35 -2.35
CA GLY A 103 -6.67 -0.57 -1.02
C GLY A 103 -8.19 -0.76 -1.02
N LEU A 104 -8.91 -0.05 -1.91
CA LEU A 104 -10.36 -0.18 -1.97
C LEU A 104 -10.83 -1.52 -2.54
N PHE A 105 -10.21 -2.01 -3.63
CA PHE A 105 -10.72 -3.14 -4.40
C PHE A 105 -9.97 -4.45 -4.16
N GLN A 106 -8.71 -4.40 -3.75
CA GLN A 106 -7.90 -5.60 -3.51
C GLN A 106 -7.79 -5.95 -2.02
N GLU A 107 -7.78 -4.95 -1.13
CA GLU A 107 -7.39 -5.14 0.26
C GLU A 107 -8.54 -5.02 1.26
N LEU A 108 -8.86 -3.78 1.63
CA LEU A 108 -9.61 -3.46 2.85
C LEU A 108 -10.91 -2.70 2.61
N GLY A 109 -11.20 -2.40 1.37
CA GLY A 109 -12.46 -1.75 1.02
C GLY A 109 -13.66 -2.71 1.02
N PRO A 110 -14.87 -2.19 0.79
CA PRO A 110 -16.10 -2.96 0.96
C PRO A 110 -16.34 -4.02 -0.10
N CYS A 111 -15.65 -3.95 -1.22
CA CYS A 111 -15.86 -4.84 -2.35
C CYS A 111 -14.59 -5.04 -3.18
N GLY A 112 -14.50 -6.20 -3.83
CA GLY A 112 -13.58 -6.48 -4.91
C GLY A 112 -14.31 -6.63 -6.23
N VAL A 113 -13.57 -6.87 -7.30
CA VAL A 113 -14.09 -7.12 -8.66
C VAL A 113 -13.55 -8.46 -9.16
N ASP A 114 -14.44 -9.31 -9.70
CA ASP A 114 -14.06 -10.59 -10.27
C ASP A 114 -13.61 -10.46 -11.75
N LYS A 115 -13.11 -11.55 -12.32
CA LYS A 115 -12.65 -11.61 -13.72
C LYS A 115 -13.72 -11.25 -14.77
N ASP A 116 -15.00 -11.35 -14.41
CA ASP A 116 -16.14 -11.05 -15.28
C ASP A 116 -16.63 -9.60 -15.11
N GLY A 117 -15.91 -8.80 -14.30
CA GLY A 117 -16.23 -7.39 -14.01
C GLY A 117 -17.39 -7.22 -13.03
N ASN A 118 -17.75 -8.24 -12.27
CA ASN A 118 -18.78 -8.14 -11.24
C ASN A 118 -18.18 -7.78 -9.89
N ALA A 119 -18.78 -6.81 -9.21
CA ALA A 119 -18.40 -6.49 -7.84
C ALA A 119 -18.92 -7.55 -6.86
N TYR A 120 -18.08 -7.96 -5.92
CA TYR A 120 -18.43 -8.85 -4.81
C TYR A 120 -18.11 -8.20 -3.46
N ASN A 121 -18.78 -8.64 -2.39
CA ASN A 121 -18.64 -8.05 -1.06
C ASN A 121 -17.39 -8.59 -0.34
N ASN A 122 -16.65 -7.69 0.32
CA ASN A 122 -15.58 -8.05 1.24
C ASN A 122 -16.11 -8.08 2.69
N PRO A 123 -16.22 -9.26 3.33
CA PRO A 123 -16.71 -9.36 4.71
C PRO A 123 -15.75 -8.76 5.75
N TYR A 124 -14.47 -8.62 5.40
CA TYR A 124 -13.41 -8.13 6.28
C TYR A 124 -13.07 -6.65 6.05
N ALA A 125 -13.96 -5.94 5.40
CA ALA A 125 -13.73 -4.53 5.06
C ALA A 125 -13.60 -3.64 6.30
N TRP A 126 -12.64 -2.72 6.27
CA TRP A 126 -12.39 -1.77 7.36
C TRP A 126 -13.54 -0.77 7.56
N ASN A 127 -14.37 -0.56 6.55
CA ASN A 127 -15.63 0.19 6.73
C ASN A 127 -16.64 -0.51 7.66
N ASN A 128 -16.39 -1.73 8.10
CA ASN A 128 -17.10 -2.35 9.22
C ASN A 128 -16.83 -1.63 10.56
N VAL A 129 -15.74 -0.88 10.67
CA VAL A 129 -15.31 -0.17 11.89
C VAL A 129 -15.41 1.34 11.72
N SER A 130 -14.95 1.91 10.60
CA SER A 130 -14.81 3.34 10.37
C SER A 130 -15.50 3.80 9.08
N ASN A 131 -15.75 5.10 8.93
CA ASN A 131 -16.04 5.69 7.63
C ASN A 131 -14.73 5.79 6.86
N MET A 132 -14.61 5.09 5.75
CA MET A 132 -13.37 5.05 4.97
C MET A 132 -13.40 6.08 3.85
N LEU A 133 -12.27 6.76 3.66
CA LEU A 133 -12.03 7.73 2.62
C LEU A 133 -10.75 7.35 1.87
N PHE A 134 -10.89 6.84 0.66
CA PHE A 134 -9.77 6.48 -0.22
C PHE A 134 -9.40 7.69 -1.08
N VAL A 135 -8.11 8.04 -1.14
CA VAL A 135 -7.65 9.27 -1.80
C VAL A 135 -6.57 8.95 -2.81
N ASP A 136 -6.86 9.10 -4.09
CA ASP A 136 -5.84 9.10 -5.13
C ASP A 136 -5.02 10.38 -5.04
N GLN A 137 -3.76 10.26 -4.64
CA GLN A 137 -2.84 11.38 -4.44
C GLN A 137 -1.39 10.99 -4.80
N PRO A 138 -0.58 11.94 -5.28
CA PRO A 138 -0.92 13.30 -5.73
C PRO A 138 -1.83 13.34 -6.96
N ALA A 139 -2.11 14.54 -7.48
CA ALA A 139 -2.82 14.67 -8.76
C ALA A 139 -2.04 13.93 -9.87
N THR A 140 -2.72 13.32 -10.82
CA THR A 140 -2.34 12.37 -11.88
C THR A 140 -2.40 10.89 -11.47
N VAL A 141 -2.56 10.59 -10.18
CA VAL A 141 -2.73 9.22 -9.70
C VAL A 141 -4.17 8.76 -9.89
N GLY A 142 -4.37 7.54 -10.35
CA GLY A 142 -5.68 6.91 -10.49
C GLY A 142 -6.61 7.74 -11.37
N ILE A 143 -7.71 8.23 -10.77
CA ILE A 143 -8.66 9.12 -11.42
C ILE A 143 -8.52 10.59 -11.01
N SER A 144 -7.53 10.92 -10.19
CA SER A 144 -7.13 12.29 -9.88
C SER A 144 -6.33 12.87 -11.05
N TYR A 145 -6.59 14.10 -11.45
CA TYR A 145 -5.99 14.68 -12.65
C TYR A 145 -5.48 16.11 -12.45
N THR A 146 -4.56 16.49 -13.32
CA THR A 146 -4.10 17.87 -13.50
C THR A 146 -4.84 18.52 -14.68
N ILE A 147 -4.27 18.46 -15.87
CA ILE A 147 -4.82 18.96 -17.12
C ILE A 147 -5.19 17.75 -17.98
N PRO A 148 -6.47 17.43 -18.17
CA PRO A 148 -6.88 16.32 -19.02
C PRO A 148 -6.52 16.61 -20.47
N ILE A 149 -5.89 15.63 -21.13
CA ILE A 149 -5.50 15.65 -22.55
C ILE A 149 -5.91 14.35 -23.24
N PRO A 150 -6.18 14.36 -24.53
CA PRO A 150 -6.18 13.14 -25.31
C PRO A 150 -4.77 12.55 -25.33
N GLY A 151 -4.64 11.25 -25.13
CA GLY A 151 -3.35 10.58 -25.07
C GLY A 151 -3.48 9.07 -25.21
N TYR A 152 -2.35 8.38 -25.18
CA TYR A 152 -2.33 6.95 -24.93
C TYR A 152 -1.30 6.64 -23.84
N GLN A 153 -1.60 5.62 -23.05
CA GLN A 153 -0.68 5.06 -22.08
C GLN A 153 0.04 3.89 -22.73
N ASP A 154 1.38 3.94 -22.77
CA ASP A 154 2.19 2.84 -23.27
C ASP A 154 2.31 1.69 -22.25
N ASN A 155 2.98 0.60 -22.64
CA ASN A 155 3.16 -0.58 -21.78
C ASN A 155 4.04 -0.30 -20.54
N ASP A 156 4.82 0.77 -20.55
CA ASP A 156 5.65 1.20 -19.42
C ASP A 156 4.93 2.23 -18.52
N GLY A 157 3.65 2.52 -18.81
CA GLY A 157 2.83 3.45 -18.05
C GLY A 157 3.02 4.92 -18.41
N ASN A 158 3.84 5.26 -19.43
CA ASN A 158 4.03 6.63 -19.85
C ASN A 158 2.83 7.14 -20.64
N ILE A 159 2.44 8.40 -20.39
CA ILE A 159 1.38 9.06 -21.15
C ILE A 159 1.98 9.85 -22.30
N ILE A 160 1.57 9.53 -23.52
CA ILE A 160 1.96 10.23 -24.74
C ILE A 160 0.74 11.00 -25.26
N GLN A 161 0.89 12.32 -25.38
CA GLN A 161 -0.18 13.19 -25.84
C GLN A 161 -0.53 12.93 -27.31
N LEU A 162 -1.83 12.84 -27.63
CA LEU A 162 -2.36 12.79 -28.99
C LEU A 162 -2.80 14.18 -29.46
N PRO A 163 -2.82 14.42 -30.78
CA PRO A 163 -3.26 15.71 -31.34
C PRO A 163 -4.78 15.92 -31.26
N SER A 164 -5.56 14.84 -31.13
CA SER A 164 -7.04 14.85 -31.08
C SER A 164 -7.57 13.66 -30.28
N GLU A 165 -8.88 13.64 -30.05
CA GLU A 165 -9.60 12.49 -29.45
C GLU A 165 -9.82 11.35 -30.48
N GLU A 166 -8.83 11.09 -31.30
CA GLU A 166 -8.78 9.96 -32.23
C GLU A 166 -7.60 9.08 -31.89
N CYS A 167 -7.79 7.77 -31.93
CA CYS A 167 -6.72 6.81 -31.62
C CYS A 167 -6.09 6.32 -32.92
N PRO A 168 -4.89 6.76 -33.28
CA PRO A 168 -4.21 6.29 -34.48
C PRO A 168 -3.70 4.86 -34.30
N ASP A 169 -3.56 4.12 -35.44
CA ASP A 169 -3.17 2.72 -35.45
C ASP A 169 -1.88 2.44 -34.67
N TYR A 170 -0.90 3.33 -34.75
CA TYR A 170 0.34 3.16 -34.00
C TYR A 170 0.11 3.20 -32.48
N ALA A 171 -0.79 4.07 -32.00
CA ALA A 171 -1.07 4.17 -30.57
C ALA A 171 -1.84 2.94 -30.06
N GLN A 172 -2.75 2.38 -30.89
CA GLN A 172 -3.44 1.14 -30.56
C GLN A 172 -2.50 -0.06 -30.44
N GLN A 173 -1.41 -0.06 -31.20
CA GLN A 173 -0.42 -1.13 -31.18
C GLN A 173 0.44 -1.10 -29.91
N TYR A 174 0.72 0.08 -29.34
CA TYR A 174 1.69 0.26 -28.26
C TYR A 174 1.07 0.63 -26.92
N GLY A 175 -0.26 0.77 -26.84
CA GLY A 175 -0.89 1.14 -25.59
C GLY A 175 -2.40 1.35 -25.68
N THR A 176 -2.96 2.00 -24.66
CA THR A 176 -4.39 2.26 -24.53
C THR A 176 -4.67 3.76 -24.72
N CYS A 177 -5.44 4.10 -25.74
CA CYS A 177 -5.87 5.48 -25.97
C CYS A 177 -7.00 5.90 -25.02
N GLY A 178 -6.99 7.18 -24.64
CA GLY A 178 -8.02 7.73 -23.76
C GLY A 178 -7.76 9.17 -23.35
N THR A 179 -8.45 9.62 -22.32
CA THR A 179 -8.18 10.89 -21.65
C THR A 179 -7.28 10.65 -20.44
N TYR A 180 -6.16 11.34 -20.37
CA TYR A 180 -5.17 11.23 -19.30
C TYR A 180 -4.74 12.59 -18.80
N SER A 181 -4.10 12.65 -17.64
CA SER A 181 -3.43 13.86 -17.18
C SER A 181 -2.21 14.16 -18.04
N LYS A 182 -2.00 15.45 -18.35
CA LYS A 182 -0.76 15.91 -18.99
C LYS A 182 0.46 15.43 -18.18
N PRO A 183 1.43 14.73 -18.80
CA PRO A 183 2.59 14.16 -18.11
C PRO A 183 3.66 15.24 -17.84
N ASP A 184 3.34 16.21 -16.99
CA ASP A 184 4.17 17.36 -16.65
C ASP A 184 4.54 17.31 -15.17
N ILE A 185 5.80 16.95 -14.87
CA ILE A 185 6.30 16.85 -13.50
C ILE A 185 6.24 18.16 -12.71
N GLY A 186 6.16 19.31 -13.40
CA GLY A 186 5.97 20.62 -12.76
C GLY A 186 4.57 20.85 -12.20
N LEU A 187 3.60 19.98 -12.55
CA LEU A 187 2.22 20.06 -12.06
C LEU A 187 1.95 19.18 -10.83
N VAL A 188 2.92 18.38 -10.41
CA VAL A 188 2.82 17.47 -9.27
C VAL A 188 3.92 17.76 -8.25
N PRO A 189 3.72 17.45 -6.95
CA PRO A 189 4.79 17.54 -5.98
C PRO A 189 5.91 16.54 -6.33
N ASN A 190 7.12 16.88 -5.93
CA ASN A 190 8.32 16.07 -6.16
C ASN A 190 8.98 15.58 -4.87
N THR A 191 8.32 15.80 -3.75
CA THR A 191 8.75 15.30 -2.42
C THR A 191 7.53 15.05 -1.54
N THR A 192 7.69 14.19 -0.55
CA THR A 192 6.68 13.91 0.48
C THR A 192 6.29 15.19 1.24
N GLN A 193 7.27 16.02 1.61
CA GLN A 193 7.01 17.29 2.29
C GLN A 193 6.22 18.25 1.38
N GLY A 194 6.52 18.26 0.07
CA GLY A 194 5.80 19.08 -0.92
C GLY A 194 4.36 18.62 -1.14
N ALA A 195 4.06 17.33 -0.94
CA ALA A 195 2.72 16.76 -1.06
C ALA A 195 1.82 17.03 0.18
N ALA A 196 2.41 17.16 1.37
CA ALA A 196 1.66 17.30 2.62
C ALA A 196 0.66 18.49 2.65
N PRO A 197 0.97 19.69 2.14
CA PRO A 197 0.00 20.79 2.03
C PRO A 197 -1.23 20.45 1.19
N ASN A 198 -1.07 19.67 0.14
CA ASN A 198 -2.17 19.27 -0.73
C ASN A 198 -3.12 18.32 0.00
N MET A 199 -2.59 17.31 0.70
CA MET A 199 -3.40 16.41 1.52
C MET A 199 -4.13 17.16 2.62
N TRP A 200 -3.48 18.10 3.31
CA TRP A 200 -4.14 18.92 4.33
C TRP A 200 -5.30 19.72 3.75
N LYS A 201 -5.13 20.38 2.58
CA LYS A 201 -6.21 21.11 1.91
C LYS A 201 -7.34 20.18 1.49
N THR A 202 -7.01 18.97 1.02
CA THR A 202 -7.98 17.93 0.68
C THR A 202 -8.89 17.62 1.86
N LEU A 203 -8.30 17.38 3.03
CA LEU A 203 -9.04 17.10 4.26
C LEU A 203 -9.84 18.32 4.74
N GLN A 204 -9.30 19.54 4.67
CA GLN A 204 -10.03 20.76 5.00
C GLN A 204 -11.30 20.92 4.13
N GLY A 205 -11.15 20.65 2.84
CA GLY A 205 -12.27 20.66 1.92
C GLY A 205 -13.33 19.61 2.28
N PHE A 206 -12.90 18.34 2.41
CA PHE A 206 -13.80 17.23 2.72
C PHE A 206 -14.54 17.42 4.04
N MET A 207 -13.81 17.69 5.13
CA MET A 207 -14.39 17.85 6.46
C MET A 207 -15.35 19.03 6.55
N GLY A 208 -15.09 20.10 5.78
CA GLY A 208 -16.00 21.24 5.70
C GLY A 208 -17.26 20.97 4.89
N ALA A 209 -17.14 20.26 3.76
CA ALA A 209 -18.27 19.90 2.91
C ALA A 209 -19.16 18.81 3.53
N PHE A 210 -18.57 17.91 4.32
CA PHE A 210 -19.21 16.72 4.90
C PHE A 210 -18.93 16.56 6.40
N PRO A 211 -19.24 17.57 7.24
CA PRO A 211 -18.87 17.58 8.66
C PRO A 211 -19.49 16.44 9.48
N GLN A 212 -20.55 15.79 8.96
CA GLN A 212 -21.21 14.68 9.63
C GLN A 212 -20.34 13.42 9.75
N TYR A 213 -19.24 13.31 8.96
CA TYR A 213 -18.36 12.14 8.93
C TYR A 213 -17.05 12.33 9.70
N SER A 214 -16.73 13.55 10.11
CA SER A 214 -15.44 13.90 10.76
C SER A 214 -15.57 14.37 12.21
N ARG A 215 -16.72 14.08 12.87
CA ARG A 215 -16.99 14.56 14.24
C ARG A 215 -16.50 13.64 15.36
N ASN A 216 -16.11 12.41 15.05
CA ASN A 216 -15.87 11.38 16.05
C ASN A 216 -14.45 10.82 15.96
N GLY A 217 -13.47 11.71 15.78
CA GLY A 217 -12.06 11.33 15.63
C GLY A 217 -11.65 11.11 14.17
N PHE A 218 -10.36 11.20 13.93
CA PHE A 218 -9.73 11.05 12.63
C PHE A 218 -8.54 10.10 12.73
N SER A 219 -8.46 9.17 11.79
CA SER A 219 -7.35 8.25 11.64
C SER A 219 -6.78 8.32 10.23
N PHE A 220 -5.48 8.16 10.11
CA PHE A 220 -4.77 8.13 8.84
C PHE A 220 -4.09 6.77 8.66
N THR A 221 -4.35 6.12 7.54
CA THR A 221 -3.84 4.77 7.26
C THR A 221 -3.22 4.71 5.88
N THR A 222 -2.15 3.94 5.74
CA THR A 222 -1.36 3.88 4.51
C THR A 222 -0.46 2.66 4.51
N GLU A 223 0.19 2.39 3.37
CA GLU A 223 1.19 1.31 3.24
C GLU A 223 2.33 1.70 2.30
N SER A 224 3.39 0.88 2.25
CA SER A 224 4.48 0.99 1.29
C SER A 224 5.23 2.34 1.44
N TYR A 225 5.33 3.15 0.40
CA TYR A 225 5.80 4.53 0.48
C TYR A 225 5.00 5.37 1.51
N GLY A 226 3.92 4.83 2.01
CA GLY A 226 3.19 5.34 3.16
C GLY A 226 4.02 5.47 4.44
N GLY A 227 5.15 4.79 4.54
CA GLY A 227 6.17 5.02 5.57
C GLY A 227 6.77 6.42 5.54
N HIS A 228 6.78 7.07 4.35
CA HIS A 228 7.07 8.49 4.18
C HIS A 228 5.81 9.33 4.39
N TYR A 229 4.71 9.04 3.68
CA TYR A 229 3.48 9.84 3.73
C TYR A 229 2.87 9.89 5.14
N GLY A 230 2.72 8.75 5.81
CA GLY A 230 2.06 8.65 7.10
C GLY A 230 2.65 9.59 8.15
N PRO A 231 3.95 9.48 8.47
CA PRO A 231 4.59 10.37 9.43
C PRO A 231 4.56 11.84 9.02
N ILE A 232 4.96 12.16 7.79
CA ILE A 232 5.19 13.54 7.34
C ILE A 232 3.86 14.29 7.18
N PHE A 233 2.83 13.68 6.59
CA PHE A 233 1.53 14.32 6.44
C PHE A 233 0.88 14.61 7.79
N ASN A 234 0.92 13.65 8.70
CA ASN A 234 0.28 13.80 10.00
C ASN A 234 1.05 14.77 10.92
N ASP A 235 2.38 14.79 10.87
CA ASP A 235 3.18 15.83 11.53
C ASP A 235 2.86 17.24 10.96
N TYR A 236 2.68 17.34 9.65
CA TYR A 236 2.22 18.59 9.03
C TYR A 236 0.83 18.99 9.55
N PHE A 237 -0.14 18.06 9.68
CA PHE A 237 -1.47 18.37 10.20
C PHE A 237 -1.42 18.92 11.62
N ILE A 238 -0.64 18.31 12.51
CA ILE A 238 -0.45 18.79 13.88
C ILE A 238 0.14 20.21 13.87
N LYS A 239 1.14 20.46 13.03
CA LYS A 239 1.75 21.79 12.88
C LYS A 239 0.75 22.83 12.35
N GLN A 240 -0.15 22.45 11.42
CA GLN A 240 -1.21 23.37 10.96
C GLN A 240 -2.27 23.62 12.04
N ASN A 241 -2.66 22.59 12.79
CA ASN A 241 -3.56 22.74 13.94
C ASN A 241 -3.03 23.77 14.96
N ALA A 242 -1.72 23.73 15.26
CA ALA A 242 -1.08 24.66 16.18
C ALA A 242 -1.10 26.11 15.70
N LYS A 243 -1.11 26.36 14.38
CA LYS A 243 -1.19 27.70 13.78
C LYS A 243 -2.55 28.38 13.93
N LYS A 244 -3.61 27.63 14.23
CA LYS A 244 -5.01 28.13 14.35
C LYS A 244 -5.43 28.99 13.16
N ILE A 245 -5.21 28.49 11.94
CA ILE A 245 -5.47 29.20 10.69
C ILE A 245 -6.94 29.59 10.61
N PRO A 246 -7.27 30.87 10.36
CA PRO A 246 -8.67 31.31 10.24
C PRO A 246 -9.41 30.55 9.13
N GLY A 247 -10.60 30.03 9.45
CA GLY A 247 -11.42 29.26 8.53
C GLY A 247 -11.01 27.81 8.30
N ALA A 248 -9.90 27.35 8.90
CA ALA A 248 -9.53 25.95 8.91
C ALA A 248 -10.16 25.19 10.09
N ILE A 249 -10.48 23.92 9.89
CA ILE A 249 -10.90 23.03 10.97
C ILE A 249 -9.68 22.37 11.62
N HIS A 250 -9.75 22.17 12.93
CA HIS A 250 -8.81 21.33 13.65
C HIS A 250 -9.00 19.86 13.23
N ILE A 251 -7.95 19.20 12.78
CA ILE A 251 -7.94 17.76 12.48
C ILE A 251 -7.65 17.02 13.78
N ASP A 252 -8.67 16.35 14.32
CA ASP A 252 -8.58 15.59 15.58
C ASP A 252 -7.96 14.21 15.31
N LEU A 253 -6.64 14.22 15.10
CA LEU A 253 -5.87 13.03 14.73
C LEU A 253 -5.67 12.12 15.96
N GLU A 254 -6.19 10.92 15.90
CA GLU A 254 -6.12 9.92 16.96
C GLU A 254 -5.13 8.79 16.67
N ASN A 255 -5.12 8.29 15.42
CA ASN A 255 -4.34 7.12 15.05
C ASN A 255 -3.66 7.30 13.69
N VAL A 256 -2.46 6.73 13.55
CA VAL A 256 -1.75 6.54 12.28
C VAL A 256 -1.37 5.06 12.19
N LEU A 257 -1.82 4.35 11.14
CA LEU A 257 -1.46 2.97 10.88
C LEU A 257 -0.67 2.89 9.56
N ILE A 258 0.44 2.17 9.56
CA ILE A 258 1.32 2.07 8.39
C ILE A 258 1.68 0.60 8.19
N GLY A 259 1.17 0.03 7.09
CA GLY A 259 1.48 -1.32 6.64
C GLY A 259 2.74 -1.33 5.78
N ASN A 260 3.62 -2.30 5.96
CA ASN A 260 4.80 -2.54 5.12
C ASN A 260 5.47 -1.24 4.66
N GLY A 261 5.82 -0.37 5.63
CA GLY A 261 6.22 1.01 5.36
C GLY A 261 7.68 1.18 4.99
N TRP A 262 7.95 2.01 3.97
CA TRP A 262 9.27 2.53 3.63
C TRP A 262 9.52 3.85 4.37
N PHE A 263 10.38 3.84 5.40
CA PHE A 263 10.60 4.97 6.32
C PHE A 263 11.96 5.64 6.16
N ASP A 264 13.02 4.83 6.16
CA ASP A 264 14.40 5.30 6.19
C ASP A 264 15.27 4.39 5.31
N PRO A 265 15.76 4.90 4.17
CA PRO A 265 16.53 4.11 3.21
C PRO A 265 17.85 3.61 3.78
N LEU A 266 18.53 4.39 4.63
CA LEU A 266 19.80 3.95 5.21
C LEU A 266 19.65 2.70 6.08
N ILE A 267 18.50 2.53 6.72
CA ILE A 267 18.15 1.33 7.50
C ILE A 267 17.63 0.23 6.57
N GLN A 268 16.68 0.56 5.69
CA GLN A 268 15.91 -0.48 4.98
C GLN A 268 16.64 -1.06 3.77
N TYR A 269 17.56 -0.35 3.11
CA TYR A 269 18.44 -0.96 2.11
C TYR A 269 19.34 -2.06 2.71
N GLN A 270 19.78 -1.89 3.96
CA GLN A 270 20.54 -2.95 4.65
C GLN A 270 19.65 -4.16 4.97
N ALA A 271 18.36 -3.93 5.18
CA ALA A 271 17.41 -5.00 5.46
C ALA A 271 17.14 -5.91 4.26
N TYR A 272 17.36 -5.49 3.02
CA TYR A 272 17.25 -6.34 1.84
C TYR A 272 18.28 -7.50 1.88
N TYR A 273 19.54 -7.17 2.19
CA TYR A 273 20.57 -8.19 2.37
C TYR A 273 20.27 -9.07 3.58
N ASN A 274 19.84 -8.47 4.69
CA ASN A 274 19.55 -9.20 5.92
C ASN A 274 18.37 -10.18 5.74
N PHE A 275 17.35 -9.79 5.01
CA PHE A 275 16.20 -10.62 4.70
C PHE A 275 16.57 -11.79 3.76
N SER A 276 17.40 -11.54 2.77
CA SER A 276 17.69 -12.50 1.73
C SER A 276 18.84 -13.46 2.08
N VAL A 277 19.83 -13.00 2.88
CA VAL A 277 21.08 -13.72 3.11
C VAL A 277 21.31 -14.05 4.59
N TYR A 278 21.33 -13.03 5.49
CA TYR A 278 21.59 -13.24 6.90
C TYR A 278 21.00 -12.10 7.76
N PRO A 279 20.17 -12.40 8.76
CA PRO A 279 19.80 -13.74 9.28
C PRO A 279 18.84 -14.54 8.39
N GLY A 280 18.38 -13.99 7.26
CA GLY A 280 17.46 -14.63 6.33
C GLY A 280 15.98 -14.41 6.68
N ASN A 281 15.11 -14.84 5.77
CA ASN A 281 13.67 -14.66 5.83
C ASN A 281 12.96 -15.76 6.63
N THR A 282 11.66 -15.57 6.86
CA THR A 282 10.74 -16.48 7.58
C THR A 282 10.69 -17.87 6.96
N TYR A 283 10.90 -17.97 5.66
CA TYR A 283 10.64 -19.16 4.84
C TYR A 283 11.89 -20.00 4.56
N ASP A 284 13.02 -19.62 5.16
CA ASP A 284 14.32 -20.29 4.97
C ASP A 284 14.72 -20.41 3.49
N PHE A 285 14.27 -19.44 2.66
CA PHE A 285 14.56 -19.39 1.24
C PHE A 285 15.83 -18.59 0.96
N ASP A 286 16.86 -19.26 0.47
CA ASP A 286 18.17 -18.69 0.12
C ASP A 286 18.70 -19.34 -1.17
N PRO A 287 18.30 -18.86 -2.35
CA PRO A 287 18.71 -19.42 -3.63
C PRO A 287 20.08 -18.91 -4.10
N TYR A 288 20.70 -17.97 -3.39
CA TYR A 288 21.86 -17.22 -3.85
C TYR A 288 23.17 -18.00 -3.63
N ASN A 289 24.00 -18.11 -4.68
CA ASN A 289 25.34 -18.64 -4.55
C ASN A 289 26.29 -17.63 -3.88
N ALA A 290 27.49 -18.09 -3.51
CA ALA A 290 28.46 -17.26 -2.78
C ALA A 290 28.86 -15.99 -3.54
N SER A 291 29.01 -16.07 -4.88
CA SER A 291 29.38 -14.89 -5.70
C SER A 291 28.29 -13.81 -5.70
N VAL A 292 27.01 -14.21 -5.79
CA VAL A 292 25.87 -13.28 -5.72
C VAL A 292 25.80 -12.63 -4.34
N LYS A 293 25.99 -13.39 -3.27
CA LYS A 293 26.02 -12.84 -1.90
C LYS A 293 27.16 -11.85 -1.69
N GLU A 294 28.34 -12.14 -2.22
CA GLU A 294 29.50 -11.24 -2.16
C GLU A 294 29.26 -9.96 -2.97
N GLU A 295 28.72 -10.10 -4.20
CA GLU A 295 28.36 -8.96 -5.04
C GLU A 295 27.32 -8.06 -4.34
N TRP A 296 26.26 -8.65 -3.79
CA TRP A 296 25.21 -7.92 -3.08
C TRP A 296 25.77 -7.16 -1.87
N TYR A 297 26.58 -7.85 -1.06
CA TYR A 297 27.26 -7.23 0.07
C TYR A 297 28.16 -6.07 -0.36
N ASN A 298 28.93 -6.24 -1.43
CA ASN A 298 29.78 -5.18 -1.96
C ASN A 298 28.95 -4.00 -2.52
N ASN A 299 27.87 -4.27 -3.25
CA ASN A 299 26.99 -3.22 -3.76
C ASN A 299 26.36 -2.40 -2.63
N LEU A 300 26.10 -3.02 -1.49
CA LEU A 300 25.57 -2.36 -0.31
C LEU A 300 26.64 -1.59 0.49
N TYR A 301 27.75 -2.26 0.85
CA TYR A 301 28.74 -1.75 1.81
C TYR A 301 30.10 -1.39 1.21
N GLY A 302 30.35 -1.66 -0.06
CA GLY A 302 31.60 -1.28 -0.72
C GLY A 302 31.79 0.24 -0.73
N VAL A 303 33.05 0.68 -0.69
CA VAL A 303 33.39 2.11 -0.68
C VAL A 303 32.78 2.83 -1.88
N GLY A 304 32.00 3.88 -1.63
CA GLY A 304 31.30 4.67 -2.64
C GLY A 304 30.02 4.00 -3.17
N ASN A 305 29.58 2.90 -2.61
CA ASN A 305 28.37 2.19 -3.01
C ASN A 305 27.13 2.66 -2.20
N CYS A 306 26.04 1.88 -2.17
CA CYS A 306 24.72 2.31 -1.72
C CYS A 306 24.73 3.04 -0.37
N VAL A 307 25.24 2.42 0.69
CA VAL A 307 25.27 3.03 2.04
C VAL A 307 26.06 4.34 2.08
N ASP A 308 27.19 4.42 1.37
CA ASP A 308 27.99 5.64 1.33
C ASP A 308 27.27 6.76 0.53
N GLN A 309 26.61 6.41 -0.58
CA GLN A 309 25.85 7.36 -1.40
C GLN A 309 24.62 7.88 -0.64
N THR A 310 23.88 7.00 0.05
CA THR A 310 22.74 7.39 0.90
C THR A 310 23.20 8.31 2.05
N ARG A 311 24.32 8.01 2.71
CA ARG A 311 24.91 8.92 3.70
C ARG A 311 25.30 10.29 3.11
N GLN A 312 25.79 10.31 1.89
CA GLN A 312 26.10 11.55 1.20
C GLN A 312 24.82 12.34 0.86
N CYS A 313 23.73 11.64 0.47
CA CYS A 313 22.42 12.25 0.34
C CYS A 313 21.96 12.88 1.64
N TYR A 314 22.01 12.17 2.78
CA TYR A 314 21.62 12.68 4.11
C TYR A 314 22.42 13.92 4.49
N THR A 315 23.74 13.90 4.26
CA THR A 315 24.61 15.01 4.65
C THR A 315 24.37 16.26 3.82
N THR A 316 24.09 16.12 2.51
CA THR A 316 24.01 17.25 1.59
C THR A 316 22.59 17.73 1.33
N GLY A 317 21.61 16.84 1.38
CA GLY A 317 20.21 17.10 1.02
C GLY A 317 20.01 17.52 -0.44
N ARG A 318 21.03 17.36 -1.30
CA ARG A 318 21.00 17.81 -2.71
C ARG A 318 20.23 16.79 -3.57
N ASN A 319 19.32 17.29 -4.39
CA ASN A 319 18.50 16.45 -5.27
C ASN A 319 19.30 15.57 -6.23
N ASP A 320 20.35 16.11 -6.85
CA ASP A 320 21.21 15.37 -7.78
C ASP A 320 21.98 14.24 -7.10
N ILE A 321 22.42 14.45 -5.87
CA ILE A 321 23.11 13.42 -5.07
C ILE A 321 22.11 12.36 -4.62
N CYS A 322 20.98 12.77 -4.07
CA CYS A 322 19.96 11.85 -3.58
C CYS A 322 19.36 11.02 -4.72
N SER A 323 19.04 11.62 -5.88
CA SER A 323 18.54 10.88 -7.05
C SER A 323 19.60 9.92 -7.65
N THR A 324 20.90 10.21 -7.46
CA THR A 324 21.96 9.28 -7.87
C THR A 324 22.06 8.10 -6.93
N ALA A 325 21.99 8.34 -5.62
CA ALA A 325 21.98 7.31 -4.59
C ALA A 325 20.77 6.37 -4.74
N ASP A 326 19.58 6.94 -4.88
CA ASP A 326 18.31 6.25 -5.13
C ASP A 326 18.44 5.27 -6.33
N LYS A 327 18.84 5.76 -7.50
CA LYS A 327 19.04 4.92 -8.70
C LYS A 327 20.07 3.83 -8.50
N PHE A 328 21.16 4.13 -7.79
CA PHE A 328 22.19 3.13 -7.52
C PHE A 328 21.67 2.05 -6.59
N CYS A 329 21.08 2.44 -5.47
CA CYS A 329 20.59 1.49 -4.46
C CYS A 329 19.46 0.61 -5.01
N ALA A 330 18.48 1.20 -5.70
CA ALA A 330 17.42 0.44 -6.35
C ALA A 330 17.98 -0.57 -7.37
N SER A 331 18.86 -0.12 -8.30
CA SER A 331 19.35 -0.99 -9.37
C SER A 331 20.38 -2.03 -8.91
N LYS A 332 21.15 -1.79 -7.82
CA LYS A 332 22.28 -2.61 -7.40
C LYS A 332 22.07 -3.34 -6.08
N VAL A 333 21.07 -2.96 -5.30
CA VAL A 333 20.77 -3.61 -4.02
C VAL A 333 19.38 -4.24 -4.04
N GLU A 334 18.33 -3.50 -4.33
CA GLU A 334 16.96 -3.99 -4.37
C GLU A 334 16.75 -4.98 -5.53
N ASN A 335 17.07 -4.62 -6.76
CA ASN A 335 16.94 -5.48 -7.94
C ASN A 335 17.77 -6.79 -7.89
N MET A 336 18.67 -6.94 -6.94
CA MET A 336 19.38 -8.23 -6.74
C MET A 336 18.40 -9.36 -6.41
N PHE A 337 17.33 -9.04 -5.70
CA PHE A 337 16.27 -10.00 -5.40
C PHE A 337 15.57 -10.45 -6.70
N ASP A 338 15.07 -9.52 -7.50
CA ASP A 338 14.33 -9.84 -8.74
C ASP A 338 15.18 -10.62 -9.74
N ILE A 339 16.43 -10.20 -9.91
CA ILE A 339 17.36 -10.81 -10.88
C ILE A 339 17.70 -12.26 -10.50
N TYR A 340 17.90 -12.55 -9.20
CA TYR A 340 18.48 -13.83 -8.76
C TYR A 340 17.52 -14.75 -8.02
N SER A 341 16.39 -14.27 -7.51
CA SER A 341 15.42 -15.11 -6.81
C SER A 341 14.40 -15.77 -7.73
N GLY A 342 13.98 -15.04 -8.79
CA GLY A 342 12.86 -15.40 -9.64
C GLY A 342 11.52 -15.35 -8.90
N ARG A 343 11.46 -14.59 -7.81
CA ARG A 343 10.30 -14.44 -6.92
C ARG A 343 9.66 -13.07 -7.07
N ASP A 344 8.41 -12.98 -6.63
CA ASP A 344 7.72 -11.71 -6.48
C ASP A 344 8.28 -10.94 -5.27
N GLU A 345 8.61 -9.66 -5.44
CA GLU A 345 9.16 -8.84 -4.37
C GLU A 345 8.12 -8.49 -3.29
N TYR A 346 6.84 -8.52 -3.65
CA TYR A 346 5.72 -8.25 -2.74
C TYR A 346 5.21 -9.50 -2.00
N ASP A 347 5.49 -10.70 -2.53
CA ASP A 347 5.32 -11.96 -1.80
C ASP A 347 6.37 -12.99 -2.24
N MET A 348 7.45 -13.08 -1.51
CA MET A 348 8.56 -13.97 -1.83
C MET A 348 8.19 -15.47 -1.88
N ARG A 349 7.01 -15.86 -1.44
CA ARG A 349 6.53 -17.24 -1.53
C ARG A 349 6.11 -17.59 -2.95
N GLU A 350 5.76 -16.61 -3.76
CA GLU A 350 5.28 -16.75 -5.13
C GLU A 350 6.42 -16.58 -6.16
N LEU A 351 6.25 -17.18 -7.33
CA LEU A 351 7.17 -17.03 -8.45
C LEU A 351 6.65 -15.97 -9.41
N THR A 352 7.56 -15.14 -9.92
CA THR A 352 7.23 -14.18 -10.99
C THR A 352 6.98 -14.89 -12.33
N PRO A 353 5.87 -14.59 -13.08
CA PRO A 353 4.83 -13.62 -12.68
C PRO A 353 3.82 -14.19 -11.67
N ASP A 354 3.55 -13.44 -10.60
CA ASP A 354 2.49 -13.74 -9.65
C ASP A 354 1.17 -13.12 -10.14
N PRO A 355 0.06 -13.88 -10.22
CA PRO A 355 -1.23 -13.32 -10.58
C PRO A 355 -1.93 -12.57 -9.41
N PHE A 356 -1.39 -12.56 -8.20
CA PHE A 356 -2.07 -12.03 -7.00
C PHE A 356 -1.43 -10.76 -6.44
N PRO A 357 -2.27 -9.84 -5.89
CA PRO A 357 -3.72 -9.76 -6.03
C PRO A 357 -4.15 -9.38 -7.45
N TYR A 358 -5.36 -9.80 -7.85
CA TYR A 358 -5.85 -9.47 -9.19
C TYR A 358 -6.25 -8.00 -9.32
N SER A 359 -5.89 -7.38 -10.46
CA SER A 359 -6.25 -6.00 -10.84
C SER A 359 -7.48 -5.90 -11.75
N PHE A 360 -8.45 -6.83 -11.66
CA PHE A 360 -9.67 -6.80 -12.48
C PHE A 360 -10.48 -5.50 -12.35
N TYR A 361 -10.37 -4.82 -11.22
CA TYR A 361 -11.00 -3.52 -10.99
C TYR A 361 -10.49 -2.42 -11.94
N VAL A 362 -9.31 -2.55 -12.53
CA VAL A 362 -8.78 -1.59 -13.52
C VAL A 362 -9.70 -1.52 -14.73
N ASN A 363 -10.09 -2.67 -15.28
CA ASN A 363 -11.05 -2.73 -16.39
C ASN A 363 -12.45 -2.26 -15.97
N TYR A 364 -12.88 -2.58 -14.75
CA TYR A 364 -14.16 -2.12 -14.21
C TYR A 364 -14.20 -0.60 -14.12
N LEU A 365 -13.18 0.05 -13.56
CA LEU A 365 -13.08 1.51 -13.43
C LEU A 365 -12.95 2.23 -14.79
N ASN A 366 -12.41 1.55 -15.79
CA ASN A 366 -12.30 2.05 -17.16
C ASN A 366 -13.55 1.79 -18.01
N SER A 367 -14.56 1.09 -17.49
CA SER A 367 -15.80 0.92 -18.25
C SER A 367 -16.56 2.25 -18.35
N PRO A 368 -17.13 2.61 -19.55
CA PRO A 368 -17.83 3.88 -19.76
C PRO A 368 -18.93 4.14 -18.75
N LYS A 369 -19.63 3.08 -18.37
CA LYS A 369 -20.74 3.13 -17.44
C LYS A 369 -20.28 3.50 -16.02
N VAL A 370 -19.18 2.92 -15.55
CA VAL A 370 -18.60 3.22 -14.23
C VAL A 370 -18.00 4.62 -14.24
N GLN A 371 -17.23 4.99 -15.26
CA GLN A 371 -16.66 6.34 -15.39
C GLN A 371 -17.74 7.43 -15.35
N ALA A 372 -18.82 7.24 -16.10
CA ALA A 372 -19.96 8.16 -16.07
C ALA A 372 -20.62 8.22 -14.69
N ALA A 373 -20.87 7.06 -14.05
CA ALA A 373 -21.49 6.98 -12.73
C ALA A 373 -20.69 7.68 -11.65
N ILE A 374 -19.37 7.52 -11.68
CA ILE A 374 -18.46 8.12 -10.69
C ILE A 374 -18.01 9.53 -11.07
N GLY A 375 -18.38 10.05 -12.25
CA GLY A 375 -17.98 11.38 -12.73
C GLY A 375 -16.47 11.48 -13.02
N ALA A 376 -15.84 10.43 -13.52
CA ALA A 376 -14.43 10.47 -13.95
C ALA A 376 -14.21 11.50 -15.05
N TYR A 377 -12.98 12.05 -15.14
CA TYR A 377 -12.57 12.93 -16.24
C TYR A 377 -11.27 12.47 -16.87
N GLN A 378 -10.81 11.30 -16.50
CA GLN A 378 -9.72 10.61 -17.18
C GLN A 378 -9.90 9.10 -17.05
N ASN A 379 -9.18 8.37 -17.87
CA ASN A 379 -9.04 6.93 -17.73
C ASN A 379 -8.30 6.63 -16.42
N PHE A 380 -8.69 5.54 -15.80
CA PHE A 380 -8.02 5.05 -14.60
C PHE A 380 -6.68 4.41 -14.98
N SER A 381 -5.65 4.75 -14.21
CA SER A 381 -4.35 4.08 -14.22
C SER A 381 -3.98 3.73 -12.79
N GLU A 382 -3.55 2.51 -12.55
CA GLU A 382 -3.21 2.03 -11.20
C GLU A 382 -2.01 2.77 -10.62
N SER A 383 -1.06 3.16 -11.47
CA SER A 383 0.11 3.96 -11.10
C SER A 383 0.29 5.17 -12.00
N SER A 384 0.99 6.18 -11.50
CA SER A 384 1.33 7.40 -12.22
C SER A 384 2.83 7.53 -12.42
N GLN A 385 3.31 7.24 -13.63
CA GLN A 385 4.71 7.42 -14.01
C GLN A 385 5.16 8.88 -13.85
N THR A 386 4.25 9.85 -14.04
CA THR A 386 4.55 11.28 -13.82
C THR A 386 4.92 11.56 -12.36
N VAL A 387 4.24 10.96 -11.40
CA VAL A 387 4.56 11.11 -9.97
C VAL A 387 5.85 10.38 -9.64
N SER A 388 6.01 9.14 -10.07
CA SER A 388 7.24 8.37 -9.87
C SER A 388 8.46 9.13 -10.38
N ASN A 389 8.43 9.61 -11.62
CA ASN A 389 9.51 10.42 -12.22
C ASN A 389 9.76 11.73 -11.45
N SER A 390 8.70 12.36 -10.92
CA SER A 390 8.82 13.60 -10.16
C SER A 390 9.57 13.38 -8.84
N PHE A 391 9.23 12.35 -8.09
CA PHE A 391 9.86 12.00 -6.82
C PHE A 391 11.29 11.48 -7.02
N SER A 392 11.53 10.57 -7.97
CA SER A 392 12.87 10.10 -8.33
C SER A 392 13.80 11.23 -8.79
N SER A 393 13.25 12.31 -9.38
CA SER A 393 14.06 13.48 -9.80
C SER A 393 14.73 14.18 -8.62
N THR A 394 14.20 14.01 -7.43
CA THR A 394 14.75 14.58 -6.19
C THR A 394 15.42 13.52 -5.30
N GLY A 395 15.24 12.23 -5.63
CA GLY A 395 15.66 11.12 -4.79
C GLY A 395 14.95 11.15 -3.42
N ASP A 396 13.62 11.35 -3.43
CA ASP A 396 12.84 11.43 -2.18
C ASP A 396 12.84 10.09 -1.45
N ASP A 397 12.94 8.97 -2.16
CA ASP A 397 13.08 7.61 -1.62
C ASP A 397 14.36 7.41 -0.81
N ASP A 398 15.47 8.02 -1.26
CA ASP A 398 16.80 7.87 -0.63
C ASP A 398 17.14 9.03 0.32
N ARG A 399 16.19 9.96 0.52
CA ARG A 399 16.37 11.14 1.35
C ARG A 399 16.02 10.87 2.81
N GLU A 400 16.81 11.44 3.72
CA GLU A 400 16.42 11.54 5.14
C GLU A 400 15.24 12.53 5.23
N SER A 401 14.03 11.98 5.20
CA SER A 401 12.78 12.75 5.18
C SER A 401 12.28 13.16 6.58
N GLY A 402 12.96 12.74 7.64
CA GLY A 402 12.58 13.02 9.04
C GLY A 402 11.36 12.24 9.50
N THR A 403 11.12 11.07 8.91
CA THR A 403 9.97 10.18 9.19
C THR A 403 9.97 9.67 10.62
N ILE A 404 11.12 9.18 11.11
CA ILE A 404 11.31 8.68 12.48
C ILE A 404 11.03 9.80 13.50
N GLU A 405 11.57 10.98 13.25
CA GLU A 405 11.33 12.15 14.11
C GLU A 405 9.87 12.61 14.06
N ALA A 406 9.22 12.50 12.91
CA ALA A 406 7.79 12.77 12.78
C ALA A 406 6.96 11.80 13.63
N VAL A 407 7.27 10.50 13.61
CA VAL A 407 6.61 9.50 14.48
C VAL A 407 6.81 9.86 15.96
N ARG A 408 8.03 10.22 16.39
CA ARG A 408 8.30 10.67 17.77
C ARG A 408 7.44 11.88 18.16
N ARG A 409 7.24 12.85 17.24
CA ARG A 409 6.36 14.01 17.47
C ARG A 409 4.89 13.63 17.54
N LEU A 410 4.42 12.71 16.71
CA LEU A 410 3.06 12.17 16.76
C LEU A 410 2.77 11.51 18.11
N LEU A 411 3.65 10.63 18.57
CA LEU A 411 3.54 9.98 19.89
C LEU A 411 3.50 10.99 21.03
N LYS A 412 4.37 12.01 20.97
CA LYS A 412 4.39 13.11 21.95
C LYS A 412 3.09 13.92 21.94
N ALA A 413 2.44 14.05 20.80
CA ALA A 413 1.14 14.71 20.65
C ALA A 413 -0.05 13.83 21.11
N GLY A 414 0.18 12.61 21.55
CA GLY A 414 -0.86 11.67 22.01
C GLY A 414 -1.52 10.86 20.89
N VAL A 415 -0.94 10.88 19.69
CA VAL A 415 -1.40 10.07 18.55
C VAL A 415 -0.85 8.66 18.69
N GLN A 416 -1.72 7.65 18.51
CA GLN A 416 -1.28 6.26 18.45
C GLN A 416 -0.67 5.98 17.08
N VAL A 417 0.51 5.34 17.05
CA VAL A 417 1.16 4.91 15.81
C VAL A 417 1.33 3.40 15.83
N VAL A 418 0.81 2.74 14.81
CA VAL A 418 0.89 1.29 14.61
C VAL A 418 1.63 1.04 13.30
N THR A 419 2.74 0.32 13.36
CA THR A 419 3.40 -0.23 12.17
C THR A 419 3.16 -1.72 12.12
N TYR A 420 2.80 -2.26 10.95
CA TYR A 420 2.57 -3.68 10.76
C TYR A 420 3.16 -4.14 9.42
N PHE A 421 3.71 -5.34 9.40
CA PHE A 421 4.48 -5.85 8.27
C PHE A 421 4.12 -7.30 8.01
N GLY A 422 3.78 -7.62 6.77
CA GLY A 422 3.70 -8.99 6.28
C GLY A 422 5.11 -9.59 6.20
N ASP A 423 5.27 -10.83 6.64
CA ASP A 423 6.60 -11.42 6.78
C ASP A 423 7.12 -12.13 5.52
N ALA A 424 6.31 -12.15 4.46
CA ALA A 424 6.69 -12.61 3.13
C ALA A 424 7.06 -11.47 2.16
N ASP A 425 6.85 -10.22 2.55
CA ASP A 425 7.24 -9.05 1.77
C ASP A 425 8.77 -8.86 1.81
N PHE A 426 9.40 -8.82 0.61
CA PHE A 426 10.81 -8.44 0.49
C PHE A 426 10.96 -6.93 0.36
N ASN A 427 10.11 -6.27 -0.45
CA ASN A 427 10.25 -4.86 -0.80
C ASN A 427 10.26 -3.93 0.43
N CYS A 428 9.30 -4.09 1.33
CA CYS A 428 9.28 -3.36 2.61
C CYS A 428 9.30 -4.36 3.78
N ASN A 429 10.37 -5.16 3.87
CA ASN A 429 10.40 -6.31 4.76
C ASN A 429 10.36 -5.95 6.26
N TRP A 430 9.80 -6.89 7.02
CA TRP A 430 9.60 -6.74 8.47
C TRP A 430 10.90 -6.58 9.28
N LEU A 431 12.06 -7.06 8.78
CA LEU A 431 13.34 -6.86 9.46
C LEU A 431 13.74 -5.39 9.48
N GLY A 432 13.59 -4.71 8.33
CA GLY A 432 13.77 -3.27 8.24
C GLY A 432 12.78 -2.52 9.13
N GLY A 433 11.49 -2.93 9.08
CA GLY A 433 10.44 -2.37 9.94
C GLY A 433 10.72 -2.52 11.43
N GLN A 434 11.30 -3.65 11.86
CA GLN A 434 11.69 -3.86 13.25
C GLN A 434 12.82 -2.91 13.67
N VAL A 435 13.84 -2.71 12.83
CA VAL A 435 14.92 -1.76 13.12
C VAL A 435 14.38 -0.33 13.19
N ILE A 436 13.48 0.06 12.28
CA ILE A 436 12.78 1.35 12.34
C ILE A 436 12.03 1.50 13.68
N ALA A 437 11.31 0.47 14.12
CA ALA A 437 10.59 0.50 15.39
C ALA A 437 11.52 0.66 16.60
N GLU A 438 12.68 0.04 16.57
CA GLU A 438 13.72 0.18 17.60
C GLU A 438 14.34 1.57 17.56
N GLU A 439 14.61 2.14 16.36
CA GLU A 439 15.15 3.47 16.19
C GLU A 439 14.15 4.56 16.62
N ILE A 440 12.85 4.41 16.37
CA ILE A 440 11.80 5.30 16.89
C ILE A 440 11.92 5.42 18.42
N ASN A 441 12.32 4.35 19.07
CA ASN A 441 12.61 4.31 20.51
C ASN A 441 11.49 4.95 21.35
N ALA A 442 10.25 4.54 21.11
CA ALA A 442 9.09 5.03 21.85
C ALA A 442 9.25 4.77 23.35
N PRO A 443 8.67 5.62 24.23
CA PRO A 443 8.84 5.49 25.67
C PRO A 443 8.59 4.09 26.21
N GLY A 444 9.65 3.41 26.67
CA GLY A 444 9.63 2.06 27.25
C GLY A 444 9.45 0.93 26.26
N TYR A 445 9.58 1.17 24.96
CA TYR A 445 9.54 0.16 23.92
C TYR A 445 10.66 -0.88 24.07
N ASP A 446 11.84 -0.44 24.51
CA ASP A 446 13.00 -1.27 24.86
C ASP A 446 12.71 -2.35 25.93
N LYS A 447 11.68 -2.12 26.76
CA LYS A 447 11.23 -3.01 27.86
C LYS A 447 9.99 -3.81 27.51
N ALA A 448 9.41 -3.62 26.34
CA ALA A 448 8.31 -4.44 25.86
C ALA A 448 8.85 -5.71 25.20
N GLY A 449 8.05 -6.77 25.16
CA GLY A 449 8.36 -8.03 24.51
C GLY A 449 7.32 -8.41 23.46
N PHE A 450 7.68 -9.28 22.52
CA PHE A 450 6.76 -9.81 21.52
C PHE A 450 5.78 -10.80 22.15
N VAL A 451 4.51 -10.63 21.82
CA VAL A 451 3.41 -11.54 22.18
C VAL A 451 2.60 -11.89 20.94
N ASN A 452 1.94 -13.03 20.95
CA ASN A 452 1.13 -13.47 19.82
C ASN A 452 -0.07 -12.54 19.59
N ILE A 453 -0.39 -12.30 18.33
CA ILE A 453 -1.64 -11.70 17.89
C ILE A 453 -2.63 -12.84 17.65
N SER A 454 -3.66 -12.91 18.50
CA SER A 454 -4.74 -13.90 18.38
C SER A 454 -6.01 -13.20 17.92
N THR A 455 -6.70 -13.80 16.96
CA THR A 455 -7.95 -13.30 16.40
C THR A 455 -9.16 -14.13 16.85
N SER A 456 -10.36 -13.69 16.49
CA SER A 456 -11.61 -14.31 16.89
C SER A 456 -11.79 -15.76 16.40
N ASP A 457 -11.03 -16.19 15.38
CA ASP A 457 -10.98 -17.58 14.92
C ASP A 457 -10.10 -18.49 15.80
N GLY A 458 -9.43 -17.93 16.81
CA GLY A 458 -8.53 -18.65 17.72
C GLY A 458 -7.15 -18.97 17.12
N VAL A 459 -6.83 -18.40 15.95
CA VAL A 459 -5.54 -18.59 15.26
C VAL A 459 -4.56 -17.49 15.67
N VAL A 460 -3.28 -17.82 15.72
CA VAL A 460 -2.19 -16.85 15.86
C VAL A 460 -1.73 -16.41 14.47
N HIS A 461 -1.98 -15.15 14.15
CA HIS A 461 -1.64 -14.58 12.85
C HIS A 461 -0.36 -13.74 12.85
N GLY A 462 0.33 -13.64 13.97
CA GLY A 462 1.54 -12.83 14.05
C GLY A 462 1.99 -12.58 15.47
N GLN A 463 2.91 -11.64 15.61
CA GLN A 463 3.40 -11.16 16.90
C GLN A 463 3.44 -9.62 16.92
N VAL A 464 3.18 -9.06 18.08
CA VAL A 464 3.24 -7.61 18.31
C VAL A 464 4.11 -7.29 19.51
N ARG A 465 4.92 -6.23 19.39
CA ARG A 465 5.62 -5.55 20.47
C ARG A 465 5.02 -4.15 20.61
N GLN A 466 4.38 -3.88 21.76
CA GLN A 466 3.62 -2.66 22.00
C GLN A 466 4.05 -2.00 23.32
N SER A 467 4.26 -0.67 23.28
CA SER A 467 4.51 0.15 24.45
C SER A 467 3.74 1.47 24.32
N GLY A 468 2.81 1.70 25.25
CA GLY A 468 1.96 2.88 25.22
C GLY A 468 1.22 3.01 23.89
N LEU A 469 1.46 4.12 23.21
CA LEU A 469 0.81 4.47 21.94
C LEU A 469 1.57 3.97 20.70
N PHE A 470 2.69 3.26 20.86
CA PHE A 470 3.47 2.74 19.75
C PHE A 470 3.46 1.21 19.69
N SER A 471 3.33 0.67 18.49
CA SER A 471 3.34 -0.77 18.24
C SER A 471 4.04 -1.10 16.94
N PHE A 472 4.79 -2.21 16.96
CA PHE A 472 5.26 -2.93 15.76
C PHE A 472 4.63 -4.32 15.76
N ALA A 473 3.98 -4.68 14.66
CA ALA A 473 3.40 -5.99 14.45
C ALA A 473 4.03 -6.68 13.23
N ARG A 474 4.39 -7.96 13.39
CA ARG A 474 4.77 -8.85 12.30
C ARG A 474 3.62 -9.79 12.04
N ILE A 475 3.10 -9.79 10.82
CA ILE A 475 1.96 -10.62 10.39
C ILE A 475 2.49 -11.78 9.57
N TYR A 476 2.17 -12.99 9.99
CA TYR A 476 2.64 -14.22 9.38
C TYR A 476 1.91 -14.55 8.10
N GLU A 477 2.62 -15.24 7.18
CA GLU A 477 2.10 -15.71 5.91
C GLU A 477 1.42 -14.59 5.10
N SER A 478 2.02 -13.42 5.10
CA SER A 478 1.49 -12.24 4.43
C SER A 478 2.58 -11.56 3.60
N GLY A 479 2.26 -11.26 2.34
CA GLY A 479 3.03 -10.35 1.52
C GLY A 479 2.78 -8.88 1.88
N HIS A 480 3.04 -8.00 0.94
CA HIS A 480 2.99 -6.54 1.07
C HIS A 480 1.61 -6.03 1.47
N GLU A 481 0.56 -6.48 0.79
CA GLU A 481 -0.84 -6.12 1.04
C GLU A 481 -1.43 -6.97 2.17
N VAL A 482 -1.07 -6.67 3.42
CA VAL A 482 -1.51 -7.44 4.59
C VAL A 482 -3.03 -7.68 4.63
N PRO A 483 -3.89 -6.70 4.28
CA PRO A 483 -5.34 -6.92 4.30
C PRO A 483 -5.83 -7.94 3.26
N PHE A 484 -5.11 -8.12 2.15
CA PHE A 484 -5.42 -9.15 1.18
C PHE A 484 -5.06 -10.54 1.70
N TYR A 485 -3.84 -10.72 2.19
CA TYR A 485 -3.35 -12.03 2.63
C TYR A 485 -3.95 -12.47 3.97
N GLN A 486 -4.13 -11.54 4.91
CA GLN A 486 -4.63 -11.81 6.27
C GLN A 486 -5.83 -10.91 6.63
N PRO A 487 -6.96 -11.02 5.91
CA PRO A 487 -8.06 -10.05 6.02
C PRO A 487 -8.71 -9.98 7.39
N LEU A 488 -8.88 -11.12 8.10
CA LEU A 488 -9.44 -11.13 9.46
C LEU A 488 -8.48 -10.47 10.45
N ALA A 489 -7.19 -10.85 10.40
CA ALA A 489 -6.18 -10.28 11.29
C ALA A 489 -6.02 -8.78 11.08
N SER A 490 -6.03 -8.35 9.82
CA SER A 490 -5.98 -6.93 9.44
C SER A 490 -7.17 -6.15 9.98
N LEU A 491 -8.41 -6.66 9.79
CA LEU A 491 -9.61 -6.01 10.30
C LEU A 491 -9.59 -5.89 11.82
N GLU A 492 -9.24 -6.96 12.54
CA GLU A 492 -9.20 -6.92 14.00
C GLU A 492 -8.06 -6.05 14.54
N LEU A 493 -6.90 -6.04 13.89
CA LEU A 493 -5.81 -5.13 14.24
C LEU A 493 -6.24 -3.67 14.08
N PHE A 494 -6.90 -3.34 12.96
CA PHE A 494 -7.47 -2.01 12.72
C PHE A 494 -8.52 -1.64 13.77
N GLU A 495 -9.48 -2.54 14.06
CA GLU A 495 -10.51 -2.30 15.07
C GLU A 495 -9.90 -2.05 16.46
N ARG A 496 -8.92 -2.88 16.86
CA ARG A 496 -8.22 -2.74 18.14
C ARG A 496 -7.48 -1.40 18.24
N ALA A 497 -6.84 -0.96 17.16
CA ALA A 497 -6.18 0.34 17.10
C ALA A 497 -7.17 1.49 17.23
N ILE A 498 -8.26 1.50 16.45
CA ILE A 498 -9.31 2.53 16.48
C ILE A 498 -9.97 2.62 17.87
N LEU A 499 -10.15 1.49 18.55
CA LEU A 499 -10.74 1.43 19.89
C LEU A 499 -9.72 1.63 21.02
N ARG A 500 -8.45 1.93 20.70
CA ARG A 500 -7.34 2.07 21.64
C ARG A 500 -7.21 0.86 22.59
N LYS A 501 -7.27 -0.32 21.99
CA LYS A 501 -7.06 -1.60 22.68
C LYS A 501 -5.66 -2.17 22.38
N ASP A 502 -5.25 -3.14 23.19
CA ASP A 502 -4.04 -3.90 22.92
C ASP A 502 -4.18 -4.67 21.61
N LEU A 503 -3.12 -4.68 20.80
CA LEU A 503 -3.16 -5.31 19.49
C LEU A 503 -3.02 -6.84 19.54
N ALA A 504 -2.60 -7.39 20.67
CA ALA A 504 -2.43 -8.84 20.85
C ALA A 504 -3.77 -9.58 20.92
N THR A 505 -4.69 -9.10 21.77
CA THR A 505 -5.97 -9.78 22.03
C THR A 505 -7.20 -8.87 21.90
N GLY A 506 -7.01 -7.55 21.98
CA GLY A 506 -8.10 -6.57 21.99
C GLY A 506 -8.87 -6.51 23.31
N GLU A 507 -8.40 -7.18 24.37
CA GLU A 507 -9.11 -7.25 25.65
C GLU A 507 -8.90 -6.02 26.53
N LYS A 508 -7.70 -5.40 26.45
CA LYS A 508 -7.29 -4.32 27.35
C LYS A 508 -7.24 -2.99 26.63
N HIS A 509 -7.79 -1.95 27.24
CA HIS A 509 -7.50 -0.59 26.79
C HIS A 509 -6.04 -0.23 27.07
N ILE A 510 -5.38 0.37 26.07
CA ILE A 510 -4.00 0.83 26.23
C ILE A 510 -3.96 2.12 27.03
N THR A 511 -2.91 2.25 27.83
CA THR A 511 -2.53 3.46 28.54
C THR A 511 -1.10 3.83 28.17
N HIS A 512 -0.62 5.01 28.52
CA HIS A 512 0.78 5.39 28.32
C HIS A 512 1.78 4.43 28.99
N SER A 513 1.35 3.70 30.02
CA SER A 513 2.17 2.71 30.75
C SER A 513 1.98 1.27 30.27
N TYR A 514 1.04 1.02 29.35
CA TYR A 514 0.81 -0.32 28.81
C TYR A 514 2.05 -0.86 28.11
N LYS A 515 2.37 -2.13 28.34
CA LYS A 515 3.46 -2.83 27.65
C LYS A 515 3.13 -4.30 27.47
N THR A 516 3.46 -4.82 26.32
CA THR A 516 3.45 -6.27 26.11
C THR A 516 4.59 -6.92 26.88
N LYS A 517 4.34 -8.11 27.43
CA LYS A 517 5.31 -8.90 28.19
C LYS A 517 5.49 -10.25 27.51
N GLY A 518 6.55 -10.41 26.78
CA GLY A 518 6.81 -11.61 25.98
C GLY A 518 8.28 -11.81 25.69
N THR A 519 8.60 -12.38 24.53
CA THR A 519 9.98 -12.65 24.09
C THR A 519 10.68 -11.38 23.63
N PRO A 520 12.00 -11.26 23.80
CA PRO A 520 12.77 -10.09 23.31
C PRO A 520 12.84 -10.01 21.79
N THR A 521 12.66 -11.13 21.10
CA THR A 521 12.79 -11.32 19.65
C THR A 521 11.56 -12.02 19.09
N SER A 522 11.26 -11.78 17.82
CA SER A 522 10.26 -12.51 17.04
C SER A 522 10.96 -13.62 16.28
N ASP A 523 10.97 -14.84 16.83
CA ASP A 523 11.76 -15.98 16.34
C ASP A 523 10.95 -16.95 15.47
N TYR A 524 9.74 -16.57 15.03
CA TYR A 524 8.93 -17.43 14.19
C TYR A 524 9.61 -17.71 12.85
N ARG A 525 9.63 -19.00 12.48
CA ARG A 525 10.07 -19.51 11.19
C ARG A 525 9.01 -20.45 10.65
N GLU A 526 8.59 -20.23 9.43
CA GLU A 526 7.64 -21.09 8.70
C GLU A 526 8.37 -22.24 8.00
N GLY A 527 9.59 -21.98 7.55
CA GLY A 527 10.25 -22.84 6.58
C GLY A 527 9.62 -22.72 5.19
N ASN A 528 9.91 -23.63 4.30
CA ASN A 528 9.47 -23.55 2.90
C ASN A 528 8.13 -24.23 2.59
N SER A 529 7.32 -24.50 3.60
CA SER A 529 6.08 -25.28 3.44
C SER A 529 5.02 -24.56 2.60
N THR A 530 5.01 -23.23 2.61
CA THR A 530 4.09 -22.37 1.85
C THR A 530 4.72 -21.75 0.60
N VAL A 531 6.01 -22.01 0.36
CA VAL A 531 6.73 -21.48 -0.80
C VAL A 531 6.33 -22.23 -2.07
N VAL A 532 5.91 -21.51 -3.09
CA VAL A 532 5.49 -22.05 -4.38
C VAL A 532 6.70 -22.25 -5.29
N PHE A 533 6.82 -23.41 -5.93
CA PHE A 533 7.94 -23.75 -6.84
C PHE A 533 7.51 -23.93 -8.29
N LYS A 534 6.32 -23.42 -8.64
CA LYS A 534 5.81 -23.41 -10.01
C LYS A 534 5.09 -22.09 -10.23
N VAL A 535 5.36 -21.46 -11.38
CA VAL A 535 4.59 -20.28 -11.81
C VAL A 535 3.12 -20.63 -11.85
N LEU A 536 2.30 -19.85 -11.20
CA LEU A 536 0.86 -20.04 -11.18
C LEU A 536 0.23 -19.60 -12.50
N PRO A 537 -0.82 -20.31 -12.99
CA PRO A 537 -1.53 -19.86 -14.15
C PRO A 537 -2.29 -18.55 -13.85
N SER A 538 -2.47 -17.72 -14.87
CA SER A 538 -3.16 -16.43 -14.74
C SER A 538 -4.62 -16.51 -14.28
N ASP A 539 -5.22 -17.70 -14.32
CA ASP A 539 -6.58 -18.01 -13.84
C ASP A 539 -6.59 -18.73 -12.47
N ALA A 540 -5.43 -18.88 -11.82
CA ALA A 540 -5.37 -19.38 -10.44
C ALA A 540 -6.18 -18.47 -9.52
N THR A 541 -6.79 -19.00 -8.48
CA THR A 541 -7.54 -18.21 -7.49
C THR A 541 -6.90 -18.29 -6.12
N TYR A 542 -6.93 -17.18 -5.37
CA TYR A 542 -6.46 -17.13 -4.01
C TYR A 542 -7.61 -17.36 -3.02
N ASN A 543 -7.37 -18.15 -1.98
CA ASN A 543 -8.32 -18.41 -0.92
C ASN A 543 -7.85 -17.77 0.39
N THR A 544 -8.40 -16.61 0.73
CA THR A 544 -8.04 -15.88 1.94
C THR A 544 -8.41 -16.62 3.24
N THR A 545 -9.32 -17.60 3.20
CA THR A 545 -9.65 -18.45 4.37
C THR A 545 -8.59 -19.51 4.63
N LEU A 546 -8.04 -20.07 3.54
CA LEU A 546 -6.97 -21.08 3.61
C LEU A 546 -5.58 -20.44 3.62
N ASN A 547 -5.51 -19.15 3.35
CA ASN A 547 -4.30 -18.35 3.20
C ASN A 547 -3.32 -18.98 2.19
N GLY A 548 -3.78 -19.08 0.97
CA GLY A 548 -2.97 -19.63 -0.13
C GLY A 548 -3.77 -19.78 -1.43
N PRO A 549 -3.06 -19.97 -2.56
CA PRO A 549 -3.71 -20.23 -3.84
C PRO A 549 -4.60 -21.47 -3.79
N ASN A 550 -5.79 -21.39 -4.39
CA ASN A 550 -6.59 -22.59 -4.61
C ASN A 550 -5.87 -23.47 -5.63
N PRO A 551 -5.83 -24.80 -5.41
CA PRO A 551 -5.38 -25.72 -6.45
C PRO A 551 -6.21 -25.48 -7.71
N SER A 552 -5.56 -25.18 -8.84
CA SER A 552 -6.25 -25.02 -10.11
C SER A 552 -7.11 -26.24 -10.39
N SER A 553 -8.37 -26.04 -10.80
CA SER A 553 -9.30 -27.11 -11.17
C SER A 553 -8.96 -27.81 -12.50
N SER A 554 -7.73 -27.64 -13.01
CA SER A 554 -7.27 -28.38 -14.17
C SER A 554 -7.22 -29.87 -13.80
N LYS A 555 -8.05 -30.65 -14.42
CA LYS A 555 -7.99 -32.12 -14.46
C LYS A 555 -6.62 -32.56 -14.99
N SER A 556 -5.60 -32.56 -14.17
CA SER A 556 -4.35 -33.26 -14.42
C SER A 556 -4.19 -34.32 -13.34
N SER A 557 -4.16 -35.56 -13.84
CA SER A 557 -3.89 -36.76 -13.11
C SER A 557 -2.72 -36.66 -12.15
N GLY A 558 -3.00 -36.85 -10.85
CA GLY A 558 -2.14 -37.49 -9.89
C GLY A 558 -0.94 -36.71 -9.39
N VAL A 559 -1.11 -35.96 -8.33
CA VAL A 559 -0.40 -36.10 -7.04
C VAL A 559 -1.18 -35.26 -6.03
N GLN A 560 -1.92 -35.89 -5.14
CA GLN A 560 -2.48 -35.24 -3.96
C GLN A 560 -1.35 -35.05 -2.96
N THR A 561 -0.85 -33.84 -2.83
CA THR A 561 -0.22 -33.41 -1.59
C THR A 561 -1.33 -32.88 -0.68
N GLN A 562 -1.80 -33.72 0.21
CA GLN A 562 -2.64 -33.30 1.33
C GLN A 562 -1.79 -32.39 2.22
N GLY A 563 -2.03 -31.09 2.16
CA GLY A 563 -1.61 -30.15 3.20
C GLY A 563 -2.31 -30.51 4.51
N LYS A 564 -1.63 -31.23 5.37
CA LYS A 564 -2.10 -31.45 6.74
C LYS A 564 -1.88 -30.16 7.51
N ARG A 565 -2.96 -29.52 7.98
CA ARG A 565 -2.91 -28.55 9.08
C ARG A 565 -2.02 -29.11 10.19
N ALA A 566 -0.87 -28.51 10.40
CA ALA A 566 -0.02 -28.83 11.54
C ALA A 566 -0.70 -28.31 12.81
N GLN A 567 -1.31 -29.23 13.57
CA GLN A 567 -1.63 -28.95 14.97
C GLN A 567 -0.32 -28.79 15.73
N PHE A 568 -0.06 -27.58 16.22
CA PHE A 568 1.10 -27.28 17.05
C PHE A 568 1.10 -28.14 18.32
N LYS A 569 1.93 -29.20 18.34
CA LYS A 569 2.38 -29.82 19.58
C LYS A 569 3.65 -29.10 20.03
N ARG A 570 3.59 -28.52 21.24
CA ARG A 570 4.76 -27.94 21.92
C ARG A 570 5.92 -28.94 21.94
N ALA A 571 6.98 -28.66 21.24
CA ALA A 571 8.28 -29.31 21.43
C ALA A 571 9.11 -28.44 22.38
N SER A 572 9.29 -28.88 23.61
CA SER A 572 10.25 -28.30 24.56
C SER A 572 11.65 -28.83 24.21
N GLY A 573 12.36 -28.14 23.37
CA GLY A 573 13.78 -28.42 23.06
C GLY A 573 14.68 -27.39 23.74
N LYS A 574 15.57 -27.86 24.63
CA LYS A 574 16.63 -27.02 25.22
C LYS A 574 17.63 -26.64 24.13
N PHE A 575 17.71 -25.35 23.83
CA PHE A 575 18.76 -24.81 22.97
C PHE A 575 19.92 -24.23 23.77
N ASN A 576 21.14 -24.66 23.44
CA ASN A 576 22.40 -24.10 23.94
C ASN A 576 22.58 -22.68 23.40
N LYS A 577 22.91 -21.75 24.29
CA LYS A 577 23.18 -20.33 23.96
C LYS A 577 24.38 -20.20 23.00
N PRO A 578 24.24 -19.53 21.86
CA PRO A 578 25.38 -18.94 21.18
C PRO A 578 25.78 -17.60 21.84
N ARG A 579 27.07 -17.35 21.85
CA ARG A 579 27.68 -16.15 22.43
C ARG A 579 27.20 -14.89 21.69
N ARG A 580 26.89 -13.85 22.47
CA ARG A 580 26.65 -12.48 21.99
C ARG A 580 27.81 -12.02 21.10
N SER A 581 27.55 -11.73 19.84
CA SER A 581 28.32 -10.77 19.07
C SER A 581 27.54 -9.46 19.06
N VAL A 582 28.14 -8.45 19.61
CA VAL A 582 27.67 -7.07 19.64
C VAL A 582 27.72 -6.57 18.19
N LEU A 583 26.58 -6.17 17.65
CA LEU A 583 26.53 -5.33 16.45
C LEU A 583 27.25 -4.02 16.80
N GLY A 584 28.46 -3.82 16.25
CA GLY A 584 29.16 -2.56 16.33
C GLY A 584 28.42 -1.54 15.48
N MET A 585 27.79 -0.59 16.14
CA MET A 585 27.38 0.67 15.54
C MET A 585 28.64 1.48 15.20
N TYR A 586 28.75 1.88 13.95
CA TYR A 586 29.36 3.16 13.57
C TYR A 586 28.50 3.79 12.48
#